data_a446f90411b1acba42a71e5d5052692b
#
_entry.id   a446f90411b1acba42a71e5d5052692b
#
_cell.length_a   1.000
_cell.length_b   1.000
_cell.length_c   1.000
_cell.angle_alpha   90.00
_cell.angle_beta   90.00
_cell.angle_gamma   90.00
#
_symmetry.space_group_name_H-M   'P 1'
#
loop_
_entity.id
_entity.type
_entity.pdbx_description
1 polymer ?
#
loop_
_entity_poly.entity_id
_entity_poly.type
_entity_poly.pdbx_seq_one_letter_code
_entity_poly.pdbx_strand_id
1 'polypeptide(L)'
;MSKKWNKRKIFRTVWFSLVTILFIWNWSTFQSRNLPVNTFSNSDLVTVIETDDEINFKSKASNKELEIIFFQGGLTDPKAYAPLCRKLAEAGFSCHLIKMNWRLPQYDYLKTLKIIDLKNGNYIIGGHSQGGKMAAQLVYENPTIFKGLFLMGTSHPRDIDLSNLNTPCIKLYANNDGLASVEEVMDNKDKLPKNSRMILINGGNHSQFGYLGQLLMDSSPTISLEVQQTETFNNLIEFIDNK
;
A
#
# COMPACT_ATOMS: atom_id res chain seq x y z
N MET A 1 27.22 37.46 35.71
CA MET A 1 25.80 37.83 35.48
C MET A 1 25.04 36.65 34.97
N SER A 2 24.21 36.00 35.82
CA SER A 2 23.35 34.88 35.39
C SER A 2 22.16 35.41 34.57
N LYS A 3 22.05 35.02 33.33
CA LYS A 3 20.98 35.40 32.42
C LYS A 3 19.67 34.72 32.90
N LYS A 4 18.84 35.43 33.66
CA LYS A 4 17.50 34.93 34.06
C LYS A 4 16.68 34.68 32.83
N TRP A 5 16.39 33.40 32.53
CA TRP A 5 15.53 33.01 31.44
C TRP A 5 14.10 33.43 31.76
N ASN A 6 13.45 34.13 30.81
CA ASN A 6 12.05 34.49 30.94
C ASN A 6 11.19 33.21 30.85
N LYS A 7 10.32 32.98 31.83
CA LYS A 7 9.44 31.80 31.91
C LYS A 7 8.67 31.55 30.61
N ARG A 8 8.23 32.61 29.91
CA ARG A 8 7.57 32.50 28.60
C ARG A 8 8.49 31.96 27.51
N LYS A 9 9.79 32.33 27.51
CA LYS A 9 10.77 31.79 26.56
C LYS A 9 11.02 30.31 26.84
N ILE A 10 11.19 29.95 28.11
CA ILE A 10 11.35 28.53 28.49
C ILE A 10 10.14 27.70 28.02
N PHE A 11 8.94 28.15 28.37
CA PHE A 11 7.70 27.47 27.97
C PHE A 11 7.63 27.28 26.45
N ARG A 12 7.86 28.33 25.65
CA ARG A 12 7.85 28.26 24.19
C ARG A 12 8.89 27.27 23.67
N THR A 13 10.12 27.33 24.19
CA THR A 13 11.20 26.43 23.76
C THR A 13 10.81 24.99 24.05
N VAL A 14 10.35 24.67 25.25
CA VAL A 14 9.91 23.31 25.61
C VAL A 14 8.75 22.85 24.73
N TRP A 15 7.75 23.70 24.52
CA TRP A 15 6.59 23.39 23.68
C TRP A 15 7.01 23.07 22.23
N PHE A 16 7.82 23.94 21.60
CA PHE A 16 8.33 23.69 20.25
C PHE A 16 9.19 22.44 20.16
N SER A 17 10.03 22.18 21.18
CA SER A 17 10.83 20.94 21.24
C SER A 17 9.94 19.69 21.27
N LEU A 18 8.90 19.68 22.10
CA LEU A 18 7.97 18.56 22.19
C LEU A 18 7.20 18.34 20.88
N VAL A 19 6.70 19.40 20.25
CA VAL A 19 6.04 19.33 18.94
C VAL A 19 7.00 18.79 17.88
N THR A 20 8.24 19.27 17.85
CA THR A 20 9.25 18.80 16.89
C THR A 20 9.57 17.30 17.10
N ILE A 21 9.74 16.88 18.36
CA ILE A 21 9.98 15.46 18.69
C ILE A 21 8.79 14.58 18.26
N LEU A 22 7.57 15.03 18.55
CA LEU A 22 6.36 14.32 18.13
C LEU A 22 6.26 14.21 16.61
N PHE A 23 6.58 15.30 15.91
CA PHE A 23 6.58 15.31 14.44
C PHE A 23 7.63 14.34 13.86
N ILE A 24 8.87 14.38 14.37
CA ILE A 24 9.95 13.48 13.93
C ILE A 24 9.57 12.02 14.24
N TRP A 25 9.05 11.75 15.44
CA TRP A 25 8.60 10.42 15.82
C TRP A 25 7.48 9.93 14.89
N ASN A 26 6.43 10.73 14.68
CA ASN A 26 5.34 10.39 13.78
C ASN A 26 5.84 10.17 12.35
N TRP A 27 6.68 11.09 11.81
CA TRP A 27 7.30 10.91 10.49
C TRP A 27 8.08 9.61 10.38
N SER A 28 8.79 9.23 11.46
CA SER A 28 9.57 7.99 11.47
C SER A 28 8.70 6.73 11.34
N THR A 29 7.42 6.77 11.73
CA THR A 29 6.53 5.60 11.61
C THR A 29 6.11 5.32 10.17
N PHE A 30 6.15 6.31 9.29
CA PHE A 30 5.87 6.17 7.86
C PHE A 30 7.08 5.64 7.05
N GLN A 31 8.25 5.52 7.67
CA GLN A 31 9.44 5.00 6.99
C GLN A 31 9.44 3.48 6.97
N SER A 32 10.03 2.91 5.91
CA SER A 32 10.28 1.47 5.82
C SER A 32 11.21 1.00 6.94
N ARG A 33 10.91 -0.16 7.54
CA ARG A 33 11.67 -0.73 8.66
C ARG A 33 11.85 -2.22 8.50
N ASN A 34 12.98 -2.73 9.00
CA ASN A 34 13.24 -4.17 9.09
C ASN A 34 12.98 -4.93 7.78
N LEU A 35 13.34 -4.31 6.66
CA LEU A 35 13.21 -4.94 5.34
C LEU A 35 14.13 -6.17 5.29
N PRO A 36 13.68 -7.29 4.66
CA PRO A 36 14.55 -8.43 4.38
C PRO A 36 15.78 -8.00 3.59
N VAL A 37 16.95 -8.57 3.94
CA VAL A 37 18.26 -8.13 3.43
C VAL A 37 18.33 -8.08 1.91
N ASN A 38 17.74 -9.05 1.21
CA ASN A 38 17.84 -9.17 -0.24
C ASN A 38 16.67 -8.53 -1.00
N THR A 39 15.88 -7.66 -0.35
CA THR A 39 14.68 -7.07 -0.97
C THR A 39 14.98 -6.37 -2.29
N PHE A 40 16.11 -5.67 -2.40
CA PHE A 40 16.50 -4.90 -3.60
C PHE A 40 17.60 -5.55 -4.42
N SER A 41 18.03 -6.77 -4.07
CA SER A 41 19.08 -7.46 -4.81
C SER A 41 18.51 -8.25 -5.99
N ASN A 42 19.23 -8.27 -7.10
CA ASN A 42 18.93 -9.18 -8.19
C ASN A 42 19.13 -10.64 -7.74
N SER A 43 18.31 -11.55 -8.27
CA SER A 43 18.41 -12.99 -8.04
C SER A 43 18.18 -13.76 -9.36
N ASP A 44 18.21 -15.09 -9.29
CA ASP A 44 17.87 -15.92 -10.47
C ASP A 44 16.40 -15.81 -10.87
N LEU A 45 15.53 -15.37 -9.96
CA LEU A 45 14.09 -15.24 -10.19
C LEU A 45 13.64 -13.82 -10.52
N VAL A 46 14.33 -12.79 -10.03
CA VAL A 46 13.89 -11.40 -10.11
C VAL A 46 15.03 -10.46 -10.46
N THR A 47 14.77 -9.54 -11.39
CA THR A 47 15.58 -8.35 -11.63
C THR A 47 14.90 -7.15 -11.01
N VAL A 48 15.62 -6.36 -10.21
CA VAL A 48 15.10 -5.13 -9.59
C VAL A 48 15.66 -3.92 -10.32
N ILE A 49 14.77 -3.05 -10.79
CA ILE A 49 15.09 -1.81 -11.47
C ILE A 49 14.45 -0.66 -10.70
N GLU A 50 15.25 0.22 -10.15
CA GLU A 50 14.77 1.41 -9.46
C GLU A 50 15.02 2.66 -10.32
N THR A 51 13.95 3.43 -10.58
CA THR A 51 13.97 4.74 -11.23
C THR A 51 13.44 5.81 -10.28
N ASP A 52 13.31 7.06 -10.72
CA ASP A 52 12.67 8.11 -9.93
C ASP A 52 11.17 7.85 -9.75
N ASP A 53 10.52 7.17 -10.69
CA ASP A 53 9.08 6.99 -10.74
C ASP A 53 8.58 5.65 -10.19
N GLU A 54 9.40 4.61 -10.20
CA GLU A 54 9.01 3.26 -9.76
C GLU A 54 10.17 2.44 -9.23
N ILE A 55 9.83 1.38 -8.48
CA ILE A 55 10.69 0.23 -8.25
C ILE A 55 10.03 -0.95 -8.97
N ASN A 56 10.63 -1.40 -10.07
CA ASN A 56 10.13 -2.52 -10.84
C ASN A 56 10.83 -3.81 -10.40
N PHE A 57 10.06 -4.75 -9.90
CA PHE A 57 10.46 -6.13 -9.60
C PHE A 57 10.08 -7.01 -10.78
N LYS A 58 10.97 -7.11 -11.75
CA LYS A 58 10.73 -7.85 -12.98
C LYS A 58 10.99 -9.34 -12.76
N SER A 59 9.94 -10.16 -12.91
CA SER A 59 10.07 -11.62 -12.90
C SER A 59 10.89 -12.11 -14.10
N LYS A 60 11.75 -13.10 -13.87
CA LYS A 60 12.47 -13.84 -14.93
C LYS A 60 11.72 -15.09 -15.38
N ALA A 61 10.61 -15.44 -14.74
CA ALA A 61 9.72 -16.48 -15.22
C ALA A 61 8.96 -15.95 -16.45
N SER A 62 9.31 -16.44 -17.65
CA SER A 62 8.93 -15.85 -18.92
C SER A 62 7.52 -16.16 -19.43
N ASN A 63 6.66 -16.80 -18.63
CA ASN A 63 5.39 -17.37 -19.09
C ASN A 63 4.13 -16.69 -18.54
N LYS A 64 4.25 -15.65 -17.71
CA LYS A 64 3.10 -14.89 -17.18
C LYS A 64 3.11 -13.49 -17.77
N GLU A 65 2.13 -13.21 -18.63
CA GLU A 65 1.95 -11.88 -19.24
C GLU A 65 1.26 -10.87 -18.29
N LEU A 66 0.72 -11.35 -17.16
CA LEU A 66 0.02 -10.52 -16.19
C LEU A 66 1.02 -9.84 -15.26
N GLU A 67 0.96 -8.52 -15.17
CA GLU A 67 1.81 -7.70 -14.32
C GLU A 67 0.99 -6.97 -13.24
N ILE A 68 1.64 -6.59 -12.18
CA ILE A 68 1.01 -5.96 -11.02
C ILE A 68 1.46 -4.51 -10.92
N ILE A 69 0.51 -3.60 -10.73
CA ILE A 69 0.75 -2.20 -10.41
C ILE A 69 0.37 -1.98 -8.95
N PHE A 70 1.33 -1.57 -8.13
CA PHE A 70 1.15 -1.37 -6.70
C PHE A 70 1.30 0.11 -6.32
N PHE A 71 0.30 0.66 -5.64
CA PHE A 71 0.30 2.01 -5.10
C PHE A 71 0.54 2.00 -3.60
N GLN A 72 1.54 2.76 -3.16
CA GLN A 72 1.88 2.93 -1.75
C GLN A 72 0.78 3.65 -0.97
N GLY A 73 0.77 3.51 0.35
CA GLY A 73 -0.08 4.30 1.25
C GLY A 73 0.32 5.79 1.27
N GLY A 74 -0.59 6.64 1.72
CA GLY A 74 -0.31 8.08 1.85
C GLY A 74 0.82 8.36 2.84
N LEU A 75 1.77 9.23 2.49
CA LEU A 75 2.96 9.61 3.25
C LEU A 75 3.95 8.47 3.54
N THR A 76 3.61 7.21 3.22
CA THR A 76 4.47 6.06 3.50
C THR A 76 5.64 5.97 2.55
N ASP A 77 6.75 5.43 3.03
CA ASP A 77 7.88 5.07 2.16
C ASP A 77 7.46 3.95 1.21
N PRO A 78 7.56 4.11 -0.13
CA PRO A 78 7.24 3.04 -1.07
C PRO A 78 8.04 1.76 -0.79
N LYS A 79 9.26 1.88 -0.31
CA LYS A 79 10.12 0.73 0.03
C LYS A 79 9.50 -0.20 1.08
N ALA A 80 8.54 0.29 1.88
CA ALA A 80 7.83 -0.55 2.85
C ALA A 80 7.01 -1.68 2.20
N TYR A 81 6.67 -1.56 0.92
CA TYR A 81 5.91 -2.57 0.16
C TYR A 81 6.78 -3.43 -0.76
N ALA A 82 8.06 -3.08 -0.86
CA ALA A 82 9.01 -3.80 -1.71
C ALA A 82 9.11 -5.30 -1.40
N PRO A 83 9.08 -5.77 -0.13
CA PRO A 83 9.13 -7.22 0.14
C PRO A 83 7.94 -7.98 -0.44
N LEU A 84 6.72 -7.41 -0.40
CA LEU A 84 5.53 -8.02 -1.00
C LEU A 84 5.65 -8.03 -2.53
N CYS A 85 6.02 -6.91 -3.16
CA CYS A 85 6.23 -6.81 -4.60
C CYS A 85 7.28 -7.80 -5.09
N ARG A 86 8.38 -7.96 -4.33
CA ARG A 86 9.41 -8.97 -4.62
C ARG A 86 8.86 -10.39 -4.59
N LYS A 87 8.11 -10.76 -3.54
CA LYS A 87 7.50 -12.10 -3.44
C LYS A 87 6.55 -12.38 -4.61
N LEU A 88 5.76 -11.39 -5.02
CA LEU A 88 4.90 -11.49 -6.20
C LEU A 88 5.71 -11.73 -7.48
N ALA A 89 6.83 -11.05 -7.65
CA ALA A 89 7.73 -11.25 -8.78
C ALA A 89 8.45 -12.62 -8.75
N GLU A 90 8.82 -13.11 -7.58
CA GLU A 90 9.36 -14.46 -7.40
C GLU A 90 8.33 -15.56 -7.75
N ALA A 91 7.04 -15.27 -7.53
CA ALA A 91 5.93 -16.14 -7.95
C ALA A 91 5.57 -16.02 -9.45
N GLY A 92 6.30 -15.19 -10.22
CA GLY A 92 6.15 -15.08 -11.65
C GLY A 92 5.42 -13.83 -12.16
N PHE A 93 4.97 -12.92 -11.27
CA PHE A 93 4.23 -11.71 -11.65
C PHE A 93 5.09 -10.47 -11.46
N SER A 94 5.57 -9.88 -12.54
CA SER A 94 6.29 -8.59 -12.45
C SER A 94 5.46 -7.56 -11.69
N CYS A 95 6.10 -6.78 -10.81
CA CYS A 95 5.42 -5.82 -9.95
C CYS A 95 6.04 -4.43 -10.06
N HIS A 96 5.23 -3.47 -10.48
CA HIS A 96 5.55 -2.06 -10.58
C HIS A 96 5.11 -1.34 -9.30
N LEU A 97 6.02 -1.11 -8.39
CA LEU A 97 5.79 -0.31 -7.19
C LEU A 97 5.99 1.16 -7.52
N ILE A 98 4.88 1.88 -7.70
CA ILE A 98 4.89 3.27 -8.15
C ILE A 98 5.29 4.20 -7.01
N LYS A 99 6.30 5.04 -7.24
CA LYS A 99 6.73 6.08 -6.30
C LYS A 99 5.91 7.35 -6.56
N MET A 100 4.99 7.67 -5.65
CA MET A 100 4.17 8.88 -5.76
C MET A 100 4.93 10.11 -5.27
N ASN A 101 4.86 11.21 -6.02
CA ASN A 101 5.46 12.48 -5.62
C ASN A 101 4.93 12.92 -4.26
N TRP A 102 5.80 13.42 -3.40
CA TRP A 102 5.49 13.81 -2.02
C TRP A 102 4.87 12.67 -1.19
N ARG A 103 4.89 11.42 -1.70
CA ARG A 103 4.21 10.26 -1.12
C ARG A 103 2.70 10.46 -0.96
N LEU A 104 2.09 11.19 -1.90
CA LEU A 104 0.67 11.55 -1.89
C LEU A 104 -0.04 10.99 -3.13
N PRO A 105 -0.54 9.72 -3.07
CA PRO A 105 -1.18 9.06 -4.20
C PRO A 105 -2.31 9.87 -4.83
N GLN A 106 -3.09 10.59 -4.04
CA GLN A 106 -4.24 11.38 -4.50
C GLN A 106 -3.88 12.50 -5.49
N TYR A 107 -2.63 12.93 -5.52
CA TYR A 107 -2.19 13.99 -6.45
C TYR A 107 -1.36 13.47 -7.62
N ASP A 108 -0.92 12.20 -7.58
CA ASP A 108 0.07 11.72 -8.55
C ASP A 108 -0.25 10.35 -9.19
N TYR A 109 -1.38 9.70 -8.84
CA TYR A 109 -1.72 8.37 -9.36
C TYR A 109 -1.83 8.32 -10.90
N LEU A 110 -2.21 9.44 -11.53
CA LEU A 110 -2.34 9.54 -12.99
C LEU A 110 -1.00 9.45 -13.73
N LYS A 111 0.14 9.61 -13.05
CA LYS A 111 1.44 9.42 -13.71
C LYS A 111 1.63 7.98 -14.22
N THR A 112 0.96 7.02 -13.61
CA THR A 112 0.97 5.61 -14.05
C THR A 112 0.59 5.47 -15.53
N LEU A 113 -0.35 6.29 -16.03
CA LEU A 113 -0.74 6.32 -17.44
C LEU A 113 0.37 6.80 -18.38
N LYS A 114 1.42 7.41 -17.85
CA LYS A 114 2.55 7.94 -18.62
C LYS A 114 3.77 7.02 -18.58
N ILE A 115 3.94 6.27 -17.48
CA ILE A 115 5.13 5.45 -17.26
C ILE A 115 4.93 3.98 -17.62
N ILE A 116 3.67 3.52 -17.69
CA ILE A 116 3.30 2.14 -18.05
C ILE A 116 2.43 2.16 -19.30
N ASP A 117 2.77 1.32 -20.27
CA ASP A 117 1.94 1.12 -21.48
C ASP A 117 0.73 0.24 -21.15
N LEU A 118 -0.30 0.87 -20.59
CA LEU A 118 -1.52 0.17 -20.18
C LEU A 118 -2.36 -0.38 -21.35
N LYS A 119 -2.11 0.04 -22.58
CA LYS A 119 -2.91 -0.36 -23.75
C LYS A 119 -2.58 -1.77 -24.24
N ASN A 120 -1.30 -2.14 -24.11
CA ASN A 120 -0.77 -3.37 -24.67
C ASN A 120 -0.46 -4.43 -23.60
N GLY A 121 -0.67 -4.13 -22.32
CA GLY A 121 -0.38 -5.04 -21.23
C GLY A 121 -1.61 -5.59 -20.52
N ASN A 122 -1.38 -6.63 -19.74
CA ASN A 122 -2.37 -7.21 -18.86
C ASN A 122 -2.00 -6.83 -17.42
N TYR A 123 -2.80 -5.98 -16.78
CA TYR A 123 -2.47 -5.46 -15.45
C TYR A 123 -3.55 -5.75 -14.42
N ILE A 124 -3.12 -6.16 -13.23
CA ILE A 124 -3.88 -6.06 -11.99
C ILE A 124 -3.32 -4.86 -11.22
N ILE A 125 -4.19 -4.00 -10.72
CA ILE A 125 -3.80 -2.83 -9.97
C ILE A 125 -4.33 -2.89 -8.55
N GLY A 126 -3.61 -2.29 -7.62
CA GLY A 126 -4.08 -2.13 -6.26
C GLY A 126 -3.10 -1.37 -5.39
N GLY A 127 -3.30 -1.44 -4.10
CA GLY A 127 -2.43 -0.76 -3.16
C GLY A 127 -2.97 -0.75 -1.74
N HIS A 128 -2.22 -0.08 -0.89
CA HIS A 128 -2.52 0.05 0.53
C HIS A 128 -3.13 1.43 0.84
N SER A 129 -4.16 1.45 1.71
CA SER A 129 -4.71 2.70 2.27
C SER A 129 -5.06 3.72 1.17
N GLN A 130 -4.49 4.92 1.19
CA GLN A 130 -4.68 5.94 0.17
C GLN A 130 -4.27 5.46 -1.24
N GLY A 131 -3.26 4.59 -1.35
CA GLY A 131 -2.88 3.98 -2.63
C GLY A 131 -3.96 3.06 -3.18
N GLY A 132 -4.56 2.23 -2.32
CA GLY A 132 -5.71 1.40 -2.70
C GLY A 132 -6.92 2.24 -3.16
N LYS A 133 -7.16 3.37 -2.47
CA LYS A 133 -8.18 4.35 -2.89
C LYS A 133 -7.94 4.86 -4.30
N MET A 134 -6.71 5.25 -4.61
CA MET A 134 -6.39 5.79 -5.93
C MET A 134 -6.31 4.71 -7.02
N ALA A 135 -5.97 3.48 -6.66
CA ALA A 135 -6.10 2.33 -7.57
C ALA A 135 -7.58 2.09 -7.95
N ALA A 136 -8.49 2.12 -6.96
CA ALA A 136 -9.93 2.04 -7.20
C ALA A 136 -10.44 3.20 -8.08
N GLN A 137 -9.95 4.42 -7.85
CA GLN A 137 -10.27 5.59 -8.68
C GLN A 137 -9.80 5.39 -10.13
N LEU A 138 -8.59 4.89 -10.33
CA LEU A 138 -8.05 4.67 -11.68
C LEU A 138 -8.82 3.58 -12.44
N VAL A 139 -9.26 2.51 -11.74
CA VAL A 139 -10.15 1.48 -12.31
C VAL A 139 -11.52 2.07 -12.66
N TYR A 140 -12.08 2.92 -11.81
CA TYR A 140 -13.36 3.60 -12.07
C TYR A 140 -13.30 4.46 -13.34
N GLU A 141 -12.21 5.20 -13.51
CA GLU A 141 -11.97 6.07 -14.68
C GLU A 141 -11.64 5.27 -15.96
N ASN A 142 -11.13 4.03 -15.81
CA ASN A 142 -10.65 3.18 -16.90
C ASN A 142 -11.12 1.72 -16.74
N PRO A 143 -12.42 1.44 -16.81
CA PRO A 143 -13.00 0.18 -16.37
C PRO A 143 -12.64 -1.05 -17.22
N THR A 144 -12.06 -0.87 -18.40
CA THR A 144 -11.73 -1.95 -19.34
C THR A 144 -10.24 -2.29 -19.38
N ILE A 145 -9.39 -1.48 -18.75
CA ILE A 145 -7.93 -1.63 -18.83
C ILE A 145 -7.46 -2.75 -17.89
N PHE A 146 -7.97 -2.76 -16.65
CA PHE A 146 -7.43 -3.61 -15.60
C PHE A 146 -8.16 -4.97 -15.51
N LYS A 147 -7.38 -6.05 -15.37
CA LYS A 147 -7.88 -7.44 -15.22
C LYS A 147 -8.32 -7.75 -13.78
N GLY A 148 -7.98 -6.90 -12.82
CA GLY A 148 -8.36 -7.03 -11.43
C GLY A 148 -7.94 -5.84 -10.59
N LEU A 149 -8.57 -5.73 -9.42
CA LEU A 149 -8.31 -4.71 -8.40
C LEU A 149 -8.05 -5.39 -7.06
N PHE A 150 -7.00 -4.99 -6.35
CA PHE A 150 -6.81 -5.39 -4.96
C PHE A 150 -6.72 -4.17 -4.03
N LEU A 151 -7.37 -4.26 -2.89
CA LEU A 151 -7.47 -3.20 -1.90
C LEU A 151 -6.98 -3.73 -0.55
N MET A 152 -6.00 -3.05 0.06
CA MET A 152 -5.42 -3.45 1.33
C MET A 152 -5.56 -2.32 2.36
N GLY A 153 -6.13 -2.61 3.53
CA GLY A 153 -6.27 -1.64 4.61
C GLY A 153 -6.92 -0.33 4.15
N THR A 154 -8.03 -0.40 3.45
CA THR A 154 -8.78 0.78 3.02
C THR A 154 -10.28 0.59 3.19
N SER A 155 -10.98 1.59 3.69
CA SER A 155 -12.45 1.63 3.76
C SER A 155 -13.10 1.88 2.38
N HIS A 156 -12.31 2.23 1.36
CA HIS A 156 -12.82 2.57 0.04
C HIS A 156 -13.39 1.37 -0.74
N PRO A 157 -14.26 1.62 -1.70
CA PRO A 157 -14.62 2.96 -2.18
C PRO A 157 -15.67 3.65 -1.27
N ARG A 158 -15.43 4.90 -0.89
CA ARG A 158 -16.39 5.76 -0.18
C ARG A 158 -17.05 6.76 -1.10
N ASP A 159 -16.24 7.36 -1.95
CA ASP A 159 -16.60 8.50 -2.79
C ASP A 159 -16.96 8.07 -4.21
N ILE A 160 -16.71 6.81 -4.58
CA ILE A 160 -17.03 6.23 -5.89
C ILE A 160 -17.81 4.93 -5.72
N ASP A 161 -18.58 4.57 -6.71
CA ASP A 161 -19.34 3.33 -6.76
C ASP A 161 -18.81 2.43 -7.89
N LEU A 162 -18.22 1.30 -7.52
CA LEU A 162 -17.68 0.28 -8.43
C LEU A 162 -18.65 -0.89 -8.64
N SER A 163 -19.84 -0.88 -8.02
CA SER A 163 -20.79 -2.01 -8.02
C SER A 163 -21.24 -2.46 -9.41
N ASN A 164 -21.20 -1.55 -10.37
CA ASN A 164 -21.55 -1.81 -11.76
C ASN A 164 -20.37 -2.28 -12.62
N LEU A 165 -19.15 -2.36 -12.07
CA LEU A 165 -17.99 -2.83 -12.80
C LEU A 165 -17.89 -4.35 -12.76
N ASN A 166 -17.43 -4.92 -13.87
CA ASN A 166 -17.14 -6.35 -13.97
C ASN A 166 -15.68 -6.70 -13.57
N THR A 167 -14.87 -5.70 -13.22
CA THR A 167 -13.48 -5.90 -12.80
C THR A 167 -13.44 -6.72 -11.52
N PRO A 168 -12.84 -7.92 -11.53
CA PRO A 168 -12.70 -8.72 -10.32
C PRO A 168 -11.95 -7.95 -9.23
N CYS A 169 -12.41 -8.08 -7.99
CA CYS A 169 -11.82 -7.35 -6.87
C CYS A 169 -11.57 -8.28 -5.68
N ILE A 170 -10.43 -8.09 -5.01
CA ILE A 170 -10.15 -8.62 -3.67
C ILE A 170 -9.89 -7.49 -2.71
N LYS A 171 -10.48 -7.56 -1.52
CA LYS A 171 -10.28 -6.61 -0.45
C LYS A 171 -9.78 -7.32 0.80
N LEU A 172 -8.55 -6.95 1.22
CA LEU A 172 -7.94 -7.41 2.45
C LEU A 172 -8.06 -6.30 3.50
N TYR A 173 -8.59 -6.64 4.66
CA TYR A 173 -8.78 -5.74 5.79
C TYR A 173 -8.48 -6.46 7.09
N ALA A 174 -8.18 -5.73 8.15
CA ALA A 174 -7.74 -6.33 9.41
C ALA A 174 -8.61 -5.86 10.59
N ASN A 175 -8.83 -6.72 11.56
CA ASN A 175 -9.74 -6.40 12.67
C ASN A 175 -9.15 -5.42 13.69
N ASN A 176 -7.82 -5.24 13.72
CA ASN A 176 -7.15 -4.23 14.55
C ASN A 176 -6.72 -3.01 13.74
N ASP A 177 -7.26 -2.82 12.52
CA ASP A 177 -7.00 -1.63 11.73
C ASP A 177 -7.73 -0.41 12.34
N GLY A 178 -6.97 0.51 12.93
CA GLY A 178 -7.50 1.73 13.55
C GLY A 178 -7.74 2.88 12.57
N LEU A 179 -7.36 2.72 11.28
CA LEU A 179 -7.44 3.74 10.24
C LEU A 179 -8.48 3.41 9.15
N ALA A 180 -8.81 2.11 9.01
CA ALA A 180 -9.86 1.62 8.13
C ALA A 180 -10.60 0.48 8.87
N SER A 181 -11.48 0.86 9.78
CA SER A 181 -12.17 -0.08 10.67
C SER A 181 -13.02 -1.10 9.89
N VAL A 182 -13.25 -2.26 10.49
CA VAL A 182 -14.12 -3.29 9.93
C VAL A 182 -15.52 -2.73 9.64
N GLU A 183 -16.04 -1.88 10.51
CA GLU A 183 -17.34 -1.22 10.36
C GLU A 183 -17.36 -0.36 9.08
N GLU A 184 -16.38 0.54 8.90
CA GLU A 184 -16.27 1.35 7.68
C GLU A 184 -16.09 0.52 6.41
N VAL A 185 -15.36 -0.61 6.49
CA VAL A 185 -15.18 -1.53 5.37
C VAL A 185 -16.53 -2.16 5.00
N MET A 186 -17.31 -2.61 5.98
CA MET A 186 -18.60 -3.25 5.77
C MET A 186 -19.67 -2.27 5.28
N ASP A 187 -19.68 -1.04 5.79
CA ASP A 187 -20.61 0.03 5.35
C ASP A 187 -20.43 0.40 3.87
N ASN A 188 -19.25 0.15 3.32
CA ASN A 188 -18.94 0.47 1.93
C ASN A 188 -18.81 -0.76 1.01
N LYS A 189 -19.09 -1.98 1.50
CA LYS A 189 -18.93 -3.22 0.71
C LYS A 189 -19.78 -3.24 -0.55
N ASP A 190 -20.98 -2.68 -0.50
CA ASP A 190 -21.93 -2.69 -1.60
C ASP A 190 -21.54 -1.76 -2.76
N LYS A 191 -20.54 -0.89 -2.53
CA LYS A 191 -19.90 -0.07 -3.56
C LYS A 191 -18.77 -0.79 -4.31
N LEU A 192 -18.38 -1.98 -3.86
CA LEU A 192 -17.41 -2.82 -4.57
C LEU A 192 -18.09 -3.59 -5.71
N PRO A 193 -17.34 -4.08 -6.72
CA PRO A 193 -17.85 -5.02 -7.70
C PRO A 193 -18.54 -6.21 -7.03
N LYS A 194 -19.67 -6.66 -7.58
CA LYS A 194 -20.57 -7.65 -6.93
C LYS A 194 -19.91 -8.94 -6.49
N ASN A 195 -18.88 -9.39 -7.21
CA ASN A 195 -18.14 -10.62 -6.94
C ASN A 195 -16.82 -10.38 -6.18
N SER A 196 -16.73 -9.28 -5.40
CA SER A 196 -15.54 -8.97 -4.64
C SER A 196 -15.30 -10.00 -3.53
N ARG A 197 -14.04 -10.47 -3.43
CA ARG A 197 -13.60 -11.32 -2.32
C ARG A 197 -13.22 -10.43 -1.14
N MET A 198 -13.88 -10.65 0.00
CA MET A 198 -13.64 -9.93 1.25
C MET A 198 -12.84 -10.82 2.19
N ILE A 199 -11.61 -10.46 2.52
CA ILE A 199 -10.69 -11.25 3.35
C ILE A 199 -10.35 -10.47 4.61
N LEU A 200 -10.79 -10.98 5.76
CA LEU A 200 -10.43 -10.46 7.08
C LEU A 200 -9.14 -11.12 7.55
N ILE A 201 -8.12 -10.34 7.83
CA ILE A 201 -6.88 -10.78 8.47
C ILE A 201 -7.06 -10.63 9.99
N ASN A 202 -7.27 -11.75 10.67
CA ASN A 202 -7.48 -11.75 12.11
C ASN A 202 -6.19 -11.43 12.86
N GLY A 203 -6.25 -10.47 13.78
CA GLY A 203 -5.10 -10.04 14.58
C GLY A 203 -4.18 -9.04 13.86
N GLY A 204 -4.39 -8.81 12.59
CA GLY A 204 -3.63 -7.82 11.81
C GLY A 204 -4.06 -6.39 12.07
N ASN A 205 -3.27 -5.41 11.62
CA ASN A 205 -3.56 -3.99 11.69
C ASN A 205 -3.21 -3.26 10.38
N HIS A 206 -3.43 -1.93 10.35
CA HIS A 206 -3.15 -1.09 9.19
C HIS A 206 -1.68 -1.06 8.83
N SER A 207 -0.82 -0.81 9.81
CA SER A 207 0.62 -0.60 9.62
C SER A 207 1.32 -1.83 9.03
N GLN A 208 0.86 -3.03 9.37
CA GLN A 208 1.46 -4.29 8.92
C GLN A 208 1.09 -4.71 7.49
N PHE A 209 0.26 -3.95 6.77
CA PHE A 209 0.14 -4.10 5.31
C PHE A 209 1.41 -3.63 4.56
N GLY A 210 2.30 -2.92 5.24
CA GLY A 210 3.65 -2.61 4.79
C GLY A 210 4.66 -2.85 5.92
N TYR A 211 5.93 -2.78 5.60
CA TYR A 211 7.02 -2.80 6.58
C TYR A 211 7.20 -1.41 7.20
N LEU A 212 6.18 -0.96 7.94
CA LEU A 212 6.09 0.38 8.55
C LEU A 212 6.28 0.31 10.07
N GLY A 213 6.45 1.48 10.70
CA GLY A 213 6.25 1.60 12.14
C GLY A 213 4.76 1.61 12.49
N GLN A 214 4.44 1.49 13.80
CA GLN A 214 3.07 1.67 14.27
C GLN A 214 2.60 3.09 13.96
N LEU A 215 1.65 3.23 13.03
CA LEU A 215 1.10 4.53 12.66
C LEU A 215 0.27 5.12 13.80
N LEU A 216 0.23 6.44 13.86
CA LEU A 216 -0.63 7.14 14.82
C LEU A 216 -2.10 6.77 14.56
N MET A 217 -2.83 6.47 15.62
CA MET A 217 -4.23 6.02 15.62
C MET A 217 -4.46 4.59 15.10
N ASP A 218 -3.42 3.86 14.69
CA ASP A 218 -3.56 2.45 14.39
C ASP A 218 -3.53 1.62 15.69
N SER A 219 -4.30 0.53 15.72
CA SER A 219 -4.32 -0.35 16.88
C SER A 219 -3.14 -1.33 16.86
N SER A 220 -2.77 -1.84 18.03
CA SER A 220 -1.70 -2.85 18.11
C SER A 220 -2.15 -4.17 17.52
N PRO A 221 -1.34 -4.81 16.67
CA PRO A 221 -1.65 -6.11 16.12
C PRO A 221 -1.48 -7.21 17.19
N THR A 222 -2.18 -8.32 17.03
CA THR A 222 -2.03 -9.53 17.87
C THR A 222 -1.28 -10.65 17.14
N ILE A 223 -0.97 -10.45 15.85
CA ILE A 223 -0.12 -11.32 15.04
C ILE A 223 1.16 -10.58 14.64
N SER A 224 2.20 -11.32 14.28
CA SER A 224 3.43 -10.72 13.79
C SER A 224 3.28 -10.12 12.39
N LEU A 225 4.15 -9.18 12.04
CA LEU A 225 4.26 -8.62 10.69
C LEU A 225 4.41 -9.74 9.64
N GLU A 226 5.23 -10.74 9.92
CA GLU A 226 5.50 -11.85 9.00
C GLU A 226 4.23 -12.68 8.71
N VAL A 227 3.42 -12.94 9.74
CA VAL A 227 2.14 -13.64 9.60
C VAL A 227 1.18 -12.84 8.72
N GLN A 228 0.99 -11.55 9.01
CA GLN A 228 0.10 -10.71 8.19
C GLN A 228 0.59 -10.58 6.75
N GLN A 229 1.90 -10.40 6.54
CA GLN A 229 2.47 -10.33 5.19
C GLN A 229 2.32 -11.66 4.42
N THR A 230 2.44 -12.78 5.11
CA THR A 230 2.24 -14.11 4.50
C THR A 230 0.77 -14.35 4.12
N GLU A 231 -0.16 -14.01 4.99
CA GLU A 231 -1.60 -14.10 4.68
C GLU A 231 -1.97 -13.16 3.53
N THR A 232 -1.45 -11.94 3.54
CA THR A 232 -1.65 -10.97 2.46
C THR A 232 -1.15 -11.52 1.12
N PHE A 233 0.08 -12.04 1.10
CA PHE A 233 0.67 -12.63 -0.10
C PHE A 233 -0.14 -13.83 -0.62
N ASN A 234 -0.48 -14.80 0.25
CA ASN A 234 -1.19 -16.00 -0.14
C ASN A 234 -2.56 -15.68 -0.76
N ASN A 235 -3.32 -14.77 -0.16
CA ASN A 235 -4.62 -14.36 -0.68
C ASN A 235 -4.50 -13.59 -2.01
N LEU A 236 -3.47 -12.75 -2.17
CA LEU A 236 -3.21 -12.05 -3.43
C LEU A 236 -2.83 -13.03 -4.55
N ILE A 237 -1.91 -13.97 -4.29
CA ILE A 237 -1.50 -14.97 -5.27
C ILE A 237 -2.70 -15.82 -5.71
N GLU A 238 -3.50 -16.31 -4.78
CA GLU A 238 -4.70 -17.07 -5.11
C GLU A 238 -5.69 -16.27 -5.98
N PHE A 239 -5.83 -14.98 -5.69
CA PHE A 239 -6.67 -14.09 -6.50
C PHE A 239 -6.11 -13.88 -7.90
N ILE A 240 -4.80 -13.68 -8.02
CA ILE A 240 -4.11 -13.37 -9.29
C ILE A 240 -4.05 -14.61 -10.20
N ASP A 241 -3.72 -15.79 -9.65
CA ASP A 241 -3.61 -17.04 -10.42
C ASP A 241 -4.96 -17.48 -11.04
N ASN A 242 -6.07 -16.98 -10.53
CA ASN A 242 -7.41 -17.25 -11.05
C ASN A 242 -7.87 -16.23 -12.12
N LYS A 243 -6.96 -15.40 -12.70
CA LYS A 243 -7.20 -14.40 -13.73
C LYS A 243 -6.46 -14.77 -15.00
#